data_c21da3607f25b806bc1d68c55d6df2e9
#
_entry.id   c21da3607f25b806bc1d68c55d6df2e9
#
_cell.length_a   1.000
_cell.length_b   1.000
_cell.length_c   1.000
_cell.angle_alpha   90.00
_cell.angle_beta   90.00
_cell.angle_gamma   90.00
#
_symmetry.space_group_name_H-M   'P 1'
#
loop_
_entity.id
_entity.type
_entity.pdbx_description
1 polymer ?
#
loop_
_entity_poly.entity_id
_entity_poly.type
_entity_poly.pdbx_seq_one_letter_code
_entity_poly.pdbx_strand_id
1 'polypeptide(L)'
;MGGMATGAILAKEGQKVLILERHYTAGGFTHIFKRKGYEWDVGIHYIGEVQREGSVMKKLFDYVTDGQLKWADIGNVYDRIIIGDKSYDFVKGVNNFKKQLISYFPDEEKAINDYIGLVFKAVKTSRNYYISKALSPVLNALIGSFMKKPFYKLADKTTYEVIKSLTDNEELIKVLCGQYGDYGLPPKQSSFYMHASVVRHYFDGGSFPIGGSFQIAKTIDYVIEAAGGTILINAEVAEVLIENNTAKGVKMSDDKTFYAKNIISNAGIMTTYNKLLPENIVAKHQLKAQLQKVKRSVAHVSLYVGLEESPKALNLPKTNHWFYPKD
;
A
#
# COMPACT_ATOMS: atom_id res chain seq x y z
N MET A 1 9.88 1.38 1.67
CA MET A 1 9.13 2.55 2.21
C MET A 1 8.76 2.39 3.70
N GLY A 2 8.14 1.30 4.14
CA GLY A 2 7.77 1.14 5.55
C GLY A 2 8.95 1.29 6.52
N GLY A 3 10.11 0.70 6.18
CA GLY A 3 11.35 0.85 6.96
C GLY A 3 11.84 2.30 7.01
N MET A 4 11.80 3.03 5.89
CA MET A 4 12.21 4.43 5.85
C MET A 4 11.27 5.32 6.67
N ALA A 5 9.94 5.16 6.52
CA ALA A 5 8.97 5.92 7.32
C ALA A 5 9.14 5.65 8.82
N THR A 6 9.31 4.36 9.21
CA THR A 6 9.61 3.99 10.60
C THR A 6 10.91 4.62 11.08
N GLY A 7 11.96 4.58 10.25
CA GLY A 7 13.25 5.18 10.54
C GLY A 7 13.17 6.69 10.76
N ALA A 8 12.45 7.40 9.89
CA ALA A 8 12.24 8.85 10.03
C ALA A 8 11.49 9.20 11.32
N ILE A 9 10.43 8.45 11.66
CA ILE A 9 9.69 8.66 12.91
C ILE A 9 10.61 8.46 14.11
N LEU A 10 11.37 7.33 14.16
CA LEU A 10 12.26 7.05 15.26
C LEU A 10 13.41 8.06 15.37
N ALA A 11 13.96 8.51 14.24
CA ALA A 11 15.02 9.52 14.22
C ALA A 11 14.52 10.86 14.78
N LYS A 12 13.31 11.29 14.38
CA LYS A 12 12.66 12.50 14.94
C LYS A 12 12.36 12.40 16.44
N GLU A 13 12.16 11.16 16.95
CA GLU A 13 12.00 10.90 18.39
C GLU A 13 13.36 10.73 19.10
N GLY A 14 14.47 11.15 18.48
CA GLY A 14 15.81 11.16 19.08
C GLY A 14 16.51 9.80 19.12
N GLN A 15 16.02 8.79 18.40
CA GLN A 15 16.73 7.52 18.29
C GLN A 15 17.84 7.60 17.23
N LYS A 16 19.00 6.98 17.51
CA LYS A 16 20.01 6.75 16.47
C LYS A 16 19.54 5.67 15.52
N VAL A 17 19.32 6.02 14.25
CA VAL A 17 18.77 5.14 13.23
C VAL A 17 19.81 4.83 12.17
N LEU A 18 19.99 3.55 11.86
CA LEU A 18 20.71 3.07 10.70
C LEU A 18 19.76 2.22 9.85
N ILE A 19 19.57 2.60 8.59
CA ILE A 19 18.82 1.80 7.61
C ILE A 19 19.82 1.12 6.67
N LEU A 20 19.67 -0.19 6.50
CA LEU A 20 20.48 -1.02 5.62
C LEU A 20 19.62 -1.47 4.46
N GLU A 21 19.92 -0.99 3.26
CA GLU A 21 19.21 -1.31 2.01
C GLU A 21 20.17 -2.06 1.08
N ARG A 22 19.78 -3.27 0.66
CA ARG A 22 20.62 -4.08 -0.24
C ARG A 22 20.65 -3.57 -1.67
N HIS A 23 19.63 -2.81 -2.09
CA HIS A 23 19.53 -2.28 -3.44
C HIS A 23 20.51 -1.11 -3.64
N TYR A 24 20.81 -0.77 -4.89
CA TYR A 24 21.66 0.38 -5.24
C TYR A 24 20.99 1.73 -4.98
N THR A 25 19.72 1.74 -4.63
CA THR A 25 18.95 2.94 -4.26
C THR A 25 17.93 2.60 -3.18
N ALA A 26 17.66 3.56 -2.29
CA ALA A 26 16.64 3.42 -1.25
C ALA A 26 15.23 3.67 -1.80
N GLY A 27 14.21 3.24 -1.04
CA GLY A 27 12.81 3.52 -1.35
C GLY A 27 11.99 2.31 -1.80
N GLY A 28 12.61 1.17 -2.13
CA GLY A 28 11.91 0.01 -2.66
C GLY A 28 11.17 0.38 -3.96
N PHE A 29 9.89 0.06 -4.10
CA PHE A 29 9.12 0.34 -5.32
C PHE A 29 8.85 1.83 -5.61
N THR A 30 9.32 2.76 -4.79
CA THR A 30 9.27 4.20 -5.12
C THR A 30 10.50 4.67 -5.90
N HIS A 31 11.45 3.79 -6.21
CA HIS A 31 12.61 4.18 -7.00
C HIS A 31 12.27 4.35 -8.49
N ILE A 32 13.15 5.02 -9.18
CA ILE A 32 13.10 5.24 -10.63
C ILE A 32 14.28 4.54 -11.29
N PHE A 33 14.19 4.33 -12.59
CA PHE A 33 15.34 3.97 -13.40
C PHE A 33 15.40 4.77 -14.69
N LYS A 34 16.60 4.91 -15.24
CA LYS A 34 16.85 5.67 -16.49
C LYS A 34 17.46 4.77 -17.54
N ARG A 35 17.00 4.89 -18.77
CA ARG A 35 17.58 4.19 -19.92
C ARG A 35 17.36 4.98 -21.20
N LYS A 36 18.40 5.14 -22.00
CA LYS A 36 18.35 5.84 -23.30
C LYS A 36 17.68 7.23 -23.24
N GLY A 37 17.94 8.00 -22.19
CA GLY A 37 17.39 9.35 -22.02
C GLY A 37 15.98 9.42 -21.42
N TYR A 38 15.31 8.30 -21.28
CA TYR A 38 14.00 8.20 -20.61
C TYR A 38 14.14 7.85 -19.13
N GLU A 39 13.16 8.26 -18.35
CA GLU A 39 13.03 7.96 -16.93
C GLU A 39 11.66 7.39 -16.63
N TRP A 40 11.59 6.31 -15.82
CA TRP A 40 10.35 5.68 -15.43
C TRP A 40 10.32 5.42 -13.92
N ASP A 41 9.13 5.59 -13.36
CA ASP A 41 8.81 5.12 -12.01
C ASP A 41 8.56 3.60 -12.03
N VAL A 42 9.02 2.88 -11.00
CA VAL A 42 8.97 1.41 -11.01
C VAL A 42 7.63 0.87 -10.55
N GLY A 43 7.05 1.40 -9.46
CA GLY A 43 5.90 0.74 -8.86
C GLY A 43 4.85 1.67 -8.24
N ILE A 44 5.00 2.98 -8.35
CA ILE A 44 3.97 3.94 -7.89
C ILE A 44 3.32 4.60 -9.10
N HIS A 45 1.99 4.59 -9.12
CA HIS A 45 1.20 5.27 -10.15
C HIS A 45 0.40 6.47 -9.62
N TYR A 46 -0.17 6.43 -8.43
CA TYR A 46 -0.79 7.55 -7.73
C TYR A 46 -1.13 7.16 -6.29
N ILE A 47 -1.39 8.16 -5.44
CA ILE A 47 -1.74 7.96 -4.03
C ILE A 47 -2.93 8.86 -3.69
N GLY A 48 -3.93 8.30 -3.01
CA GLY A 48 -5.09 9.05 -2.52
C GLY A 48 -4.84 9.71 -1.16
N GLU A 49 -5.76 10.56 -0.74
CA GLU A 49 -5.83 11.21 0.57
C GLU A 49 -4.62 12.11 0.97
N VAL A 50 -3.57 12.21 0.16
CA VAL A 50 -2.35 12.98 0.49
C VAL A 50 -2.56 14.50 0.43
N GLN A 51 -3.61 14.96 -0.22
CA GLN A 51 -3.98 16.39 -0.26
C GLN A 51 -5.17 16.73 0.63
N ARG A 52 -5.88 15.71 1.16
CA ARG A 52 -7.05 15.93 2.01
C ARG A 52 -6.63 16.34 3.42
N GLU A 53 -7.02 17.53 3.83
CA GLU A 53 -6.76 18.03 5.18
C GLU A 53 -7.31 17.08 6.26
N GLY A 54 -6.48 16.85 7.29
CA GLY A 54 -6.81 15.97 8.41
C GLY A 54 -6.73 14.48 8.13
N SER A 55 -6.46 14.03 6.89
CA SER A 55 -6.27 12.61 6.58
C SER A 55 -5.03 12.05 7.27
N VAL A 56 -5.07 10.75 7.56
CA VAL A 56 -3.91 10.05 8.13
C VAL A 56 -2.74 10.03 7.15
N MET A 57 -3.02 9.84 5.85
CA MET A 57 -1.97 9.82 4.81
C MET A 57 -1.25 11.15 4.69
N LYS A 58 -2.00 12.28 4.60
CA LYS A 58 -1.38 13.60 4.57
C LYS A 58 -0.51 13.84 5.81
N LYS A 59 -1.06 13.59 7.00
CA LYS A 59 -0.31 13.76 8.25
C LYS A 59 0.97 12.92 8.31
N LEU A 60 0.89 11.66 7.85
CA LEU A 60 2.04 10.77 7.83
C LEU A 60 3.12 11.30 6.88
N PHE A 61 2.75 11.62 5.62
CA PHE A 61 3.72 12.12 4.66
C PHE A 61 4.30 13.48 5.09
N ASP A 62 3.47 14.40 5.55
CA ASP A 62 3.95 15.69 6.06
C ASP A 62 4.95 15.48 7.22
N TYR A 63 4.68 14.55 8.13
CA TYR A 63 5.54 14.27 9.27
C TYR A 63 6.88 13.65 8.86
N VAL A 64 6.88 12.61 8.00
CA VAL A 64 8.10 11.88 7.63
C VAL A 64 8.94 12.60 6.58
N THR A 65 8.44 13.69 5.97
CA THR A 65 9.14 14.48 4.95
C THR A 65 9.30 15.96 5.33
N ASP A 66 8.93 16.32 6.56
CA ASP A 66 8.87 17.73 7.02
C ASP A 66 8.10 18.65 6.05
N GLY A 67 7.02 18.11 5.44
CA GLY A 67 6.20 18.80 4.47
C GLY A 67 6.90 19.20 3.16
N GLN A 68 8.09 18.64 2.90
CA GLN A 68 8.85 18.95 1.67
C GLN A 68 8.29 18.24 0.45
N LEU A 69 7.66 17.07 0.63
CA LEU A 69 7.05 16.32 -0.47
C LEU A 69 5.82 17.04 -1.01
N LYS A 70 5.84 17.39 -2.28
CA LYS A 70 4.74 18.07 -2.96
C LYS A 70 4.01 17.14 -3.90
N TRP A 71 2.71 17.35 -4.05
CA TRP A 71 1.80 16.49 -4.78
C TRP A 71 1.10 17.21 -5.91
N ALA A 72 1.06 16.62 -7.09
CA ALA A 72 0.26 17.04 -8.23
C ALA A 72 -1.06 16.25 -8.24
N ASP A 73 -2.17 16.96 -8.35
CA ASP A 73 -3.50 16.35 -8.55
C ASP A 73 -3.58 15.76 -9.96
N ILE A 74 -4.06 14.52 -10.09
CA ILE A 74 -4.19 13.85 -11.40
C ILE A 74 -5.46 14.25 -12.15
N GLY A 75 -6.37 14.99 -11.53
CA GLY A 75 -7.59 15.52 -12.15
C GLY A 75 -8.87 14.90 -11.61
N ASN A 76 -10.00 15.27 -12.24
CA ASN A 76 -11.32 14.85 -11.79
C ASN A 76 -11.57 13.36 -12.01
N VAL A 77 -11.17 12.82 -13.18
CA VAL A 77 -11.24 11.38 -13.48
C VAL A 77 -9.91 10.76 -13.10
N TYR A 78 -9.90 10.00 -12.01
CA TYR A 78 -8.66 9.38 -11.52
C TYR A 78 -8.45 7.98 -12.10
N ASP A 79 -9.52 7.23 -12.35
CA ASP A 79 -9.49 5.92 -13.00
C ASP A 79 -10.53 5.82 -14.10
N ARG A 80 -10.24 5.03 -15.11
CA ARG A 80 -11.16 4.62 -16.16
C ARG A 80 -11.16 3.10 -16.27
N ILE A 81 -12.29 2.49 -15.95
CA ILE A 81 -12.48 1.04 -16.09
C ILE A 81 -13.01 0.78 -17.50
N ILE A 82 -12.30 -0.01 -18.28
CA ILE A 82 -12.64 -0.34 -19.67
C ILE A 82 -12.93 -1.83 -19.74
N ILE A 83 -14.14 -2.18 -20.13
CA ILE A 83 -14.62 -3.57 -20.27
C ILE A 83 -15.07 -3.77 -21.70
N GLY A 84 -14.26 -4.48 -22.51
CA GLY A 84 -14.47 -4.54 -23.95
C GLY A 84 -14.48 -3.13 -24.55
N ASP A 85 -15.60 -2.71 -25.16
CA ASP A 85 -15.74 -1.41 -25.82
C ASP A 85 -16.37 -0.32 -24.93
N LYS A 86 -16.73 -0.65 -23.68
CA LYS A 86 -17.37 0.28 -22.74
C LYS A 86 -16.36 0.86 -21.75
N SER A 87 -16.56 2.13 -21.41
CA SER A 87 -15.71 2.86 -20.46
C SER A 87 -16.52 3.45 -19.32
N TYR A 88 -16.00 3.34 -18.10
CA TYR A 88 -16.62 3.81 -16.85
C TYR A 88 -15.63 4.66 -16.08
N ASP A 89 -15.90 5.95 -15.96
CA ASP A 89 -15.03 6.88 -15.24
C ASP A 89 -15.31 6.86 -13.75
N PHE A 90 -14.26 6.71 -12.96
CA PHE A 90 -14.26 6.93 -11.53
C PHE A 90 -13.80 8.36 -11.25
N VAL A 91 -14.70 9.13 -10.65
CA VAL A 91 -14.53 10.58 -10.49
C VAL A 91 -14.37 10.97 -9.03
N LYS A 92 -13.62 12.03 -8.83
CA LYS A 92 -13.29 12.63 -7.52
C LYS A 92 -14.53 13.09 -6.77
N GLY A 93 -14.59 12.75 -5.49
CA GLY A 93 -15.70 13.10 -4.58
C GLY A 93 -16.79 12.04 -4.52
N VAL A 94 -17.10 11.55 -3.31
CA VAL A 94 -18.07 10.45 -3.08
C VAL A 94 -19.42 10.70 -3.76
N ASN A 95 -19.95 11.93 -3.66
CA ASN A 95 -21.23 12.26 -4.27
C ASN A 95 -21.16 12.28 -5.81
N ASN A 96 -20.04 12.73 -6.36
CA ASN A 96 -19.82 12.71 -7.81
C ASN A 96 -19.64 11.29 -8.32
N PHE A 97 -18.82 10.48 -7.62
CA PHE A 97 -18.62 9.05 -7.90
C PHE A 97 -19.96 8.30 -7.92
N LYS A 98 -20.78 8.52 -6.90
CA LYS A 98 -22.13 7.95 -6.83
C LYS A 98 -22.99 8.37 -8.02
N LYS A 99 -23.10 9.67 -8.31
CA LYS A 99 -23.88 10.19 -9.43
C LYS A 99 -23.40 9.64 -10.77
N GLN A 100 -22.08 9.53 -10.94
CA GLN A 100 -21.47 8.99 -12.15
C GLN A 100 -21.85 7.51 -12.34
N LEU A 101 -21.74 6.68 -11.29
CA LEU A 101 -22.16 5.28 -11.37
C LEU A 101 -23.65 5.11 -11.65
N ILE A 102 -24.52 5.92 -11.01
CA ILE A 102 -25.97 5.89 -11.26
C ILE A 102 -26.28 6.30 -12.70
N SER A 103 -25.53 7.24 -13.30
CA SER A 103 -25.74 7.61 -14.71
C SER A 103 -25.43 6.47 -15.68
N TYR A 104 -24.53 5.57 -15.33
CA TYR A 104 -24.24 4.35 -16.11
C TYR A 104 -25.25 3.21 -15.83
N PHE A 105 -25.73 3.13 -14.59
CA PHE A 105 -26.60 2.06 -14.10
C PHE A 105 -27.80 2.63 -13.33
N PRO A 106 -28.77 3.25 -14.03
CA PRO A 106 -29.89 3.96 -13.37
C PRO A 106 -30.78 3.04 -12.53
N ASP A 107 -30.93 1.78 -12.93
CA ASP A 107 -31.78 0.81 -12.22
C ASP A 107 -31.08 0.24 -10.95
N GLU A 108 -29.80 0.56 -10.75
CA GLU A 108 -28.95 0.02 -9.68
C GLU A 108 -28.66 1.06 -8.56
N GLU A 109 -29.40 2.15 -8.49
CA GLU A 109 -29.16 3.22 -7.51
C GLU A 109 -29.09 2.70 -6.08
N LYS A 110 -29.99 1.77 -5.70
CA LYS A 110 -30.00 1.18 -4.37
C LYS A 110 -28.71 0.39 -4.10
N ALA A 111 -28.31 -0.47 -5.02
CA ALA A 111 -27.09 -1.28 -4.89
C ALA A 111 -25.83 -0.41 -4.78
N ILE A 112 -25.73 0.66 -5.58
CA ILE A 112 -24.62 1.63 -5.54
C ILE A 112 -24.57 2.34 -4.18
N ASN A 113 -25.72 2.77 -3.65
CA ASN A 113 -25.80 3.40 -2.34
C ASN A 113 -25.35 2.46 -1.21
N ASP A 114 -25.87 1.23 -1.22
CA ASP A 114 -25.54 0.20 -0.24
C ASP A 114 -24.06 -0.17 -0.30
N TYR A 115 -23.51 -0.28 -1.52
CA TYR A 115 -22.07 -0.53 -1.73
C TYR A 115 -21.19 0.55 -1.09
N ILE A 116 -21.47 1.84 -1.37
CA ILE A 116 -20.72 2.96 -0.77
C ILE A 116 -20.83 2.93 0.77
N GLY A 117 -22.02 2.65 1.29
CA GLY A 117 -22.25 2.48 2.72
C GLY A 117 -21.41 1.36 3.33
N LEU A 118 -21.29 0.21 2.63
CA LEU A 118 -20.45 -0.91 3.06
C LEU A 118 -18.96 -0.59 3.00
N VAL A 119 -18.49 0.15 1.98
CA VAL A 119 -17.10 0.63 1.89
C VAL A 119 -16.75 1.46 3.14
N PHE A 120 -17.57 2.46 3.49
CA PHE A 120 -17.34 3.25 4.69
C PHE A 120 -17.41 2.42 5.98
N LYS A 121 -18.35 1.49 6.07
CA LYS A 121 -18.50 0.60 7.24
C LYS A 121 -17.29 -0.30 7.42
N ALA A 122 -16.77 -0.90 6.35
CA ALA A 122 -15.60 -1.76 6.39
C ALA A 122 -14.38 -0.99 6.93
N VAL A 123 -14.10 0.19 6.37
CA VAL A 123 -12.98 1.04 6.82
C VAL A 123 -13.19 1.54 8.25
N LYS A 124 -14.40 1.95 8.64
CA LYS A 124 -14.69 2.39 10.01
C LYS A 124 -14.43 1.29 11.03
N THR A 125 -14.82 0.05 10.74
CA THR A 125 -14.66 -1.08 11.68
C THR A 125 -13.21 -1.52 11.83
N SER A 126 -12.35 -1.28 10.83
CA SER A 126 -10.93 -1.60 10.89
C SER A 126 -10.18 -0.82 11.98
N ARG A 127 -10.64 0.38 12.33
CA ARG A 127 -10.03 1.18 13.41
C ARG A 127 -9.97 0.40 14.71
N ASN A 128 -11.09 -0.20 15.12
CA ASN A 128 -11.14 -0.99 16.36
C ASN A 128 -10.28 -2.26 16.27
N TYR A 129 -10.20 -2.87 15.09
CA TYR A 129 -9.29 -3.99 14.84
C TYR A 129 -7.83 -3.58 15.07
N TYR A 130 -7.36 -2.48 14.48
CA TYR A 130 -5.98 -2.02 14.66
C TYR A 130 -5.70 -1.55 16.10
N ILE A 131 -6.62 -0.82 16.73
CA ILE A 131 -6.49 -0.45 18.15
C ILE A 131 -6.33 -1.71 19.02
N SER A 132 -7.11 -2.78 18.75
CA SER A 132 -7.00 -4.03 19.49
C SER A 132 -5.62 -4.69 19.38
N LYS A 133 -4.88 -4.47 18.30
CA LYS A 133 -3.50 -4.98 18.12
C LYS A 133 -2.48 -4.22 18.95
N ALA A 134 -2.76 -2.98 19.33
CA ALA A 134 -1.91 -2.14 20.18
C ALA A 134 -2.22 -2.30 21.69
N LEU A 135 -3.27 -3.03 22.06
CA LEU A 135 -3.61 -3.30 23.47
C LEU A 135 -2.58 -4.24 24.12
N SER A 136 -2.39 -4.08 25.43
CA SER A 136 -1.63 -5.06 26.22
C SER A 136 -2.25 -6.46 26.10
N PRO A 137 -1.48 -7.54 26.27
CA PRO A 137 -2.00 -8.92 26.17
C PRO A 137 -3.23 -9.16 27.05
N VAL A 138 -3.23 -8.62 28.26
CA VAL A 138 -4.34 -8.76 29.21
C VAL A 138 -5.60 -8.08 28.70
N LEU A 139 -5.52 -6.82 28.30
CA LEU A 139 -6.66 -6.07 27.75
C LEU A 139 -7.17 -6.71 26.45
N ASN A 140 -6.26 -7.15 25.56
CA ASN A 140 -6.66 -7.81 24.33
C ASN A 140 -7.40 -9.14 24.59
N ALA A 141 -7.02 -9.89 25.62
CA ALA A 141 -7.72 -11.12 26.01
C ALA A 141 -9.16 -10.82 26.50
N LEU A 142 -9.37 -9.73 27.22
CA LEU A 142 -10.68 -9.36 27.78
C LEU A 142 -11.63 -8.78 26.73
N ILE A 143 -11.20 -7.81 25.94
CA ILE A 143 -12.08 -7.05 25.04
C ILE A 143 -11.75 -7.18 23.55
N GLY A 144 -10.58 -7.73 23.21
CA GLY A 144 -10.09 -7.77 21.84
C GLY A 144 -11.02 -8.50 20.87
N SER A 145 -11.63 -9.61 21.28
CA SER A 145 -12.59 -10.37 20.45
C SER A 145 -13.84 -9.56 20.13
N PHE A 146 -14.37 -8.81 21.09
CA PHE A 146 -15.51 -7.93 20.90
C PHE A 146 -15.18 -6.79 19.93
N MET A 147 -14.02 -6.17 20.08
CA MET A 147 -13.57 -5.08 19.20
C MET A 147 -13.36 -5.53 17.75
N LYS A 148 -12.89 -6.76 17.52
CA LYS A 148 -12.58 -7.30 16.18
C LYS A 148 -13.81 -7.84 15.45
N LYS A 149 -14.83 -8.31 16.15
CA LYS A 149 -16.02 -8.98 15.57
C LYS A 149 -16.70 -8.18 14.45
N PRO A 150 -16.93 -6.84 14.56
CA PRO A 150 -17.55 -6.05 13.49
C PRO A 150 -16.68 -5.99 12.22
N PHE A 151 -15.36 -5.97 12.39
CA PHE A 151 -14.39 -5.96 11.27
C PHE A 151 -14.46 -7.27 10.49
N TYR A 152 -14.37 -8.41 11.17
CA TYR A 152 -14.37 -9.73 10.54
C TYR A 152 -15.66 -10.06 9.78
N LYS A 153 -16.81 -9.47 10.16
CA LYS A 153 -18.07 -9.63 9.41
C LYS A 153 -17.96 -9.25 7.92
N LEU A 154 -17.07 -8.32 7.58
CA LEU A 154 -16.83 -7.89 6.21
C LEU A 154 -15.47 -8.36 5.68
N ALA A 155 -14.46 -8.40 6.54
CA ALA A 155 -13.11 -8.77 6.15
C ALA A 155 -12.96 -10.27 5.78
N ASP A 156 -13.77 -11.14 6.39
CA ASP A 156 -13.76 -12.59 6.09
C ASP A 156 -14.57 -12.97 4.83
N LYS A 157 -15.33 -12.01 4.26
CA LYS A 157 -16.03 -12.19 3.00
C LYS A 157 -15.16 -11.74 1.84
N THR A 158 -15.30 -12.40 0.70
CA THR A 158 -14.65 -11.96 -0.53
C THR A 158 -15.33 -10.70 -1.09
N THR A 159 -14.56 -9.94 -1.87
CA THR A 159 -15.08 -8.75 -2.59
C THR A 159 -16.29 -9.13 -3.45
N TYR A 160 -16.16 -10.23 -4.21
CA TYR A 160 -17.23 -10.71 -5.08
C TYR A 160 -18.50 -11.09 -4.30
N GLU A 161 -18.38 -11.86 -3.19
CA GLU A 161 -19.53 -12.23 -2.37
C GLU A 161 -20.30 -11.04 -1.82
N VAL A 162 -19.60 -10.00 -1.38
CA VAL A 162 -20.26 -8.80 -0.84
C VAL A 162 -20.95 -8.02 -1.95
N ILE A 163 -20.30 -7.77 -3.08
CA ILE A 163 -20.89 -6.99 -4.18
C ILE A 163 -22.05 -7.77 -4.81
N LYS A 164 -21.89 -9.09 -5.05
CA LYS A 164 -22.97 -9.96 -5.58
C LYS A 164 -24.19 -10.01 -4.68
N SER A 165 -24.04 -9.82 -3.37
CA SER A 165 -25.18 -9.75 -2.45
C SER A 165 -26.00 -8.47 -2.58
N LEU A 166 -25.54 -7.46 -3.33
CA LEU A 166 -26.20 -6.18 -3.54
C LEU A 166 -26.93 -6.11 -4.89
N THR A 167 -26.41 -6.80 -5.89
CA THR A 167 -26.93 -6.76 -7.26
C THR A 167 -26.62 -8.04 -8.03
N ASP A 168 -27.47 -8.37 -8.99
CA ASP A 168 -27.26 -9.40 -9.99
C ASP A 168 -26.69 -8.86 -11.31
N ASN A 169 -26.49 -7.56 -11.44
CA ASN A 169 -25.92 -6.92 -12.61
C ASN A 169 -24.42 -7.19 -12.72
N GLU A 170 -24.03 -8.17 -13.53
CA GLU A 170 -22.66 -8.62 -13.70
C GLU A 170 -21.73 -7.50 -14.25
N GLU A 171 -22.27 -6.58 -15.06
CA GLU A 171 -21.50 -5.44 -15.57
C GLU A 171 -21.16 -4.46 -14.46
N LEU A 172 -22.13 -4.12 -13.60
CA LEU A 172 -21.88 -3.29 -12.43
C LEU A 172 -20.88 -3.96 -11.46
N ILE A 173 -21.01 -5.27 -11.23
CA ILE A 173 -20.07 -6.03 -10.41
C ILE A 173 -18.65 -5.93 -10.95
N LYS A 174 -18.46 -6.13 -12.27
CA LYS A 174 -17.15 -5.99 -12.93
C LYS A 174 -16.58 -4.58 -12.76
N VAL A 175 -17.41 -3.54 -12.98
CA VAL A 175 -17.01 -2.13 -12.83
C VAL A 175 -16.59 -1.84 -11.39
N LEU A 176 -17.39 -2.19 -10.39
CA LEU A 176 -17.06 -1.98 -8.98
C LEU A 176 -15.80 -2.71 -8.55
N CYS A 177 -15.51 -3.86 -9.13
CA CYS A 177 -14.28 -4.62 -8.88
C CYS A 177 -13.05 -4.08 -9.62
N GLY A 178 -13.19 -3.12 -10.53
CA GLY A 178 -12.17 -2.74 -11.53
C GLY A 178 -10.82 -2.30 -10.97
N GLN A 179 -10.71 -1.92 -9.70
CA GLN A 179 -9.45 -1.55 -9.04
C GLN A 179 -8.72 -2.74 -8.36
N TYR A 180 -9.11 -4.00 -8.65
CA TYR A 180 -8.53 -5.13 -7.93
C TYR A 180 -7.01 -5.31 -8.16
N GLY A 181 -6.46 -4.76 -9.22
CA GLY A 181 -5.03 -4.76 -9.48
C GLY A 181 -4.22 -4.07 -8.37
N ASP A 182 -4.77 -3.04 -7.72
CA ASP A 182 -4.11 -2.31 -6.63
C ASP A 182 -3.88 -3.17 -5.37
N TYR A 183 -4.69 -4.18 -5.13
CA TYR A 183 -4.52 -5.10 -4.00
C TYR A 183 -4.16 -6.54 -4.42
N GLY A 184 -4.08 -6.81 -5.72
CA GLY A 184 -3.39 -7.95 -6.32
C GLY A 184 -4.15 -9.26 -6.37
N LEU A 185 -5.20 -9.49 -5.59
CA LEU A 185 -5.99 -10.73 -5.65
C LEU A 185 -7.31 -10.52 -6.39
N PRO A 186 -7.72 -11.49 -7.25
CA PRO A 186 -9.01 -11.42 -7.92
C PRO A 186 -10.18 -11.27 -6.92
N PRO A 187 -11.30 -10.65 -7.31
CA PRO A 187 -12.43 -10.36 -6.43
C PRO A 187 -13.01 -11.56 -5.67
N LYS A 188 -12.93 -12.77 -6.24
CA LYS A 188 -13.35 -14.03 -5.58
C LYS A 188 -12.37 -14.56 -4.53
N GLN A 189 -11.20 -13.93 -4.38
CA GLN A 189 -10.15 -14.35 -3.44
C GLN A 189 -9.73 -13.22 -2.50
N SER A 190 -9.97 -11.96 -2.87
CA SER A 190 -9.62 -10.80 -2.07
C SER A 190 -10.66 -10.53 -0.98
N SER A 191 -10.21 -10.13 0.20
CA SER A 191 -11.07 -9.65 1.27
C SER A 191 -11.79 -8.36 0.85
N PHE A 192 -13.08 -8.27 1.13
CA PHE A 192 -13.83 -7.03 0.90
C PHE A 192 -13.26 -5.83 1.66
N TYR A 193 -12.62 -6.04 2.81
CA TYR A 193 -11.95 -4.95 3.52
C TYR A 193 -10.78 -4.35 2.71
N MET A 194 -9.98 -5.18 2.05
CA MET A 194 -8.89 -4.68 1.20
C MET A 194 -9.42 -3.85 0.05
N HIS A 195 -10.42 -4.36 -0.65
CA HIS A 195 -11.14 -3.64 -1.69
C HIS A 195 -11.71 -2.31 -1.18
N ALA A 196 -12.47 -2.34 -0.09
CA ALA A 196 -13.08 -1.15 0.49
C ALA A 196 -12.03 -0.09 0.92
N SER A 197 -10.86 -0.54 1.38
CA SER A 197 -9.77 0.35 1.76
C SER A 197 -9.19 1.09 0.54
N VAL A 198 -8.99 0.39 -0.58
CA VAL A 198 -8.52 0.98 -1.84
C VAL A 198 -9.56 1.95 -2.40
N VAL A 199 -10.81 1.54 -2.52
CA VAL A 199 -11.90 2.40 -3.02
C VAL A 199 -12.05 3.66 -2.17
N ARG A 200 -12.02 3.51 -0.83
CA ARG A 200 -12.10 4.66 0.08
C ARG A 200 -10.92 5.60 -0.06
N HIS A 201 -9.74 5.06 -0.27
CA HIS A 201 -8.50 5.81 -0.46
C HIS A 201 -8.59 6.79 -1.64
N TYR A 202 -9.26 6.39 -2.71
CA TYR A 202 -9.39 7.20 -3.94
C TYR A 202 -10.68 8.00 -4.07
N PHE A 203 -11.60 7.98 -3.12
CA PHE A 203 -12.82 8.80 -3.21
C PHE A 203 -12.55 10.30 -3.32
N ASP A 204 -11.44 10.78 -2.80
CA ASP A 204 -11.03 12.17 -2.90
C ASP A 204 -10.06 12.43 -4.08
N GLY A 205 -9.95 11.47 -5.00
CA GLY A 205 -9.05 11.50 -6.15
C GLY A 205 -7.66 10.96 -5.84
N GLY A 206 -6.78 11.01 -6.82
CA GLY A 206 -5.38 10.61 -6.73
C GLY A 206 -4.42 11.76 -6.92
N SER A 207 -3.21 11.58 -6.44
CA SER A 207 -2.11 12.54 -6.57
C SER A 207 -0.80 11.82 -6.85
N PHE A 208 0.10 12.48 -7.55
CA PHE A 208 1.43 11.96 -7.87
C PHE A 208 2.52 12.88 -7.31
N PRO A 209 3.66 12.37 -6.82
CA PRO A 209 4.73 13.21 -6.31
C PRO A 209 5.31 14.11 -7.41
N ILE A 210 5.40 15.41 -7.16
CA ILE A 210 6.03 16.35 -8.10
C ILE A 210 7.53 16.02 -8.19
N GLY A 211 8.00 15.72 -9.39
CA GLY A 211 9.38 15.32 -9.64
C GLY A 211 9.61 13.81 -9.62
N GLY A 212 8.54 12.98 -9.62
CA GLY A 212 8.62 11.52 -9.69
C GLY A 212 8.53 10.82 -8.33
N SER A 213 8.29 9.51 -8.36
CA SER A 213 8.05 8.72 -7.15
C SER A 213 9.26 8.67 -6.21
N PHE A 214 10.49 8.81 -6.72
CA PHE A 214 11.71 8.79 -5.90
C PHE A 214 11.80 9.97 -4.92
N GLN A 215 11.05 11.06 -5.15
CA GLN A 215 10.99 12.19 -4.22
C GLN A 215 10.48 11.77 -2.84
N ILE A 216 9.66 10.71 -2.77
CA ILE A 216 9.19 10.15 -1.50
C ILE A 216 10.39 9.67 -0.67
N ALA A 217 11.25 8.84 -1.27
CA ALA A 217 12.43 8.33 -0.58
C ALA A 217 13.42 9.45 -0.27
N LYS A 218 13.68 10.34 -1.23
CA LYS A 218 14.63 11.45 -1.08
C LYS A 218 14.26 12.41 0.05
N THR A 219 12.99 12.77 0.16
CA THR A 219 12.54 13.70 1.23
C THR A 219 12.54 13.03 2.61
N ILE A 220 12.25 11.72 2.67
CA ILE A 220 12.37 10.95 3.92
C ILE A 220 13.84 10.81 4.35
N ASP A 221 14.75 10.53 3.40
CA ASP A 221 16.18 10.42 3.65
C ASP A 221 16.74 11.71 4.26
N TYR A 222 16.40 12.85 3.68
CA TYR A 222 16.75 14.16 4.23
C TYR A 222 16.34 14.32 5.71
N VAL A 223 15.12 13.88 6.08
CA VAL A 223 14.65 13.94 7.47
C VAL A 223 15.43 13.01 8.39
N ILE A 224 15.78 11.82 7.91
CA ILE A 224 16.60 10.87 8.66
C ILE A 224 18.01 11.43 8.91
N GLU A 225 18.65 11.95 7.87
CA GLU A 225 19.99 12.54 7.96
C GLU A 225 20.01 13.78 8.86
N ALA A 226 19.04 14.69 8.72
CA ALA A 226 18.90 15.88 9.54
C ALA A 226 18.73 15.55 11.04
N ALA A 227 18.13 14.39 11.35
CA ALA A 227 18.01 13.87 12.72
C ALA A 227 19.21 13.01 13.17
N GLY A 228 20.31 12.99 12.40
CA GLY A 228 21.54 12.23 12.74
C GLY A 228 21.47 10.73 12.46
N GLY A 229 20.48 10.27 11.70
CA GLY A 229 20.40 8.90 11.18
C GLY A 229 21.18 8.73 9.87
N THR A 230 21.21 7.51 9.34
CA THR A 230 21.92 7.20 8.09
C THR A 230 21.22 6.08 7.34
N ILE A 231 21.21 6.17 6.00
CA ILE A 231 20.79 5.09 5.10
C ILE A 231 22.03 4.61 4.33
N LEU A 232 22.35 3.33 4.42
CA LEU A 232 23.37 2.68 3.61
C LEU A 232 22.71 1.86 2.51
N ILE A 233 23.05 2.15 1.26
CA ILE A 233 22.67 1.38 0.08
C ILE A 233 23.75 0.35 -0.26
N ASN A 234 23.45 -0.61 -1.16
CA ASN A 234 24.32 -1.77 -1.43
C ASN A 234 24.75 -2.48 -0.14
N ALA A 235 23.92 -2.44 0.90
CA ALA A 235 24.19 -2.91 2.25
C ALA A 235 23.31 -4.12 2.56
N GLU A 236 23.71 -5.29 2.04
CA GLU A 236 22.96 -6.52 2.22
C GLU A 236 23.23 -7.12 3.60
N VAL A 237 22.15 -7.29 4.37
CA VAL A 237 22.18 -8.03 5.63
C VAL A 237 22.09 -9.52 5.32
N ALA A 238 23.05 -10.29 5.81
CA ALA A 238 23.08 -11.74 5.70
C ALA A 238 22.30 -12.42 6.85
N GLU A 239 22.43 -11.90 8.08
CA GLU A 239 21.87 -12.55 9.26
C GLU A 239 21.55 -11.53 10.37
N VAL A 240 20.50 -11.81 11.15
CA VAL A 240 20.21 -11.14 12.43
C VAL A 240 20.88 -11.90 13.56
N LEU A 241 21.76 -11.23 14.29
CA LEU A 241 22.48 -11.81 15.42
C LEU A 241 21.55 -11.94 16.63
N ILE A 242 21.38 -13.17 17.12
CA ILE A 242 20.54 -13.49 18.28
C ILE A 242 21.40 -14.06 19.41
N GLU A 243 21.36 -13.41 20.55
CA GLU A 243 22.01 -13.89 21.79
C GLU A 243 20.97 -13.95 22.91
N ASN A 244 20.93 -15.05 23.62
CA ASN A 244 19.98 -15.26 24.73
C ASN A 244 18.53 -14.91 24.33
N ASN A 245 18.10 -15.34 23.13
CA ASN A 245 16.77 -15.10 22.57
C ASN A 245 16.44 -13.60 22.34
N THR A 246 17.47 -12.76 22.20
CA THR A 246 17.34 -11.31 21.97
C THR A 246 18.15 -10.92 20.74
N ALA A 247 17.56 -10.15 19.83
CA ALA A 247 18.30 -9.57 18.70
C ALA A 247 19.30 -8.53 19.23
N LYS A 248 20.57 -8.66 18.84
CA LYS A 248 21.68 -7.79 19.26
C LYS A 248 22.25 -6.95 18.14
N GLY A 249 22.05 -7.36 16.90
CA GLY A 249 22.63 -6.71 15.74
C GLY A 249 22.33 -7.46 14.46
N VAL A 250 23.08 -7.11 13.43
CA VAL A 250 23.02 -7.77 12.13
C VAL A 250 24.44 -8.01 11.61
N LYS A 251 24.64 -9.12 10.92
CA LYS A 251 25.84 -9.43 10.14
C LYS A 251 25.54 -9.13 8.67
N MET A 252 26.45 -8.43 8.03
CA MET A 252 26.39 -8.07 6.63
C MET A 252 26.98 -9.17 5.74
N SER A 253 26.69 -9.14 4.44
CA SER A 253 27.26 -10.07 3.47
C SER A 253 28.78 -9.87 3.25
N ASP A 254 29.32 -8.71 3.65
CA ASP A 254 30.78 -8.40 3.65
C ASP A 254 31.43 -8.64 5.01
N ASP A 255 30.83 -9.46 5.87
CA ASP A 255 31.26 -9.83 7.22
C ASP A 255 31.27 -8.69 8.25
N LYS A 256 30.96 -7.46 7.91
CA LYS A 256 30.78 -6.37 8.87
C LYS A 256 29.58 -6.64 9.79
N THR A 257 29.63 -6.08 10.98
CA THR A 257 28.58 -6.25 11.98
C THR A 257 28.15 -4.90 12.52
N PHE A 258 26.83 -4.71 12.63
CA PHE A 258 26.24 -3.56 13.30
C PHE A 258 25.43 -4.03 14.51
N TYR A 259 25.68 -3.43 15.68
CA TYR A 259 24.95 -3.71 16.91
C TYR A 259 23.92 -2.64 17.20
N ALA A 260 22.72 -3.05 17.66
CA ALA A 260 21.65 -2.14 18.06
C ALA A 260 20.76 -2.76 19.13
N LYS A 261 20.10 -1.90 19.92
CA LYS A 261 19.14 -2.34 20.95
C LYS A 261 17.87 -2.95 20.32
N ASN A 262 17.47 -2.44 19.16
CA ASN A 262 16.27 -2.87 18.45
C ASN A 262 16.61 -3.13 16.98
N ILE A 263 16.14 -4.25 16.45
CA ILE A 263 16.27 -4.59 15.03
C ILE A 263 14.86 -4.65 14.44
N ILE A 264 14.62 -3.85 13.40
CA ILE A 264 13.35 -3.79 12.69
C ILE A 264 13.57 -4.30 11.26
N SER A 265 12.96 -5.43 10.91
CA SER A 265 13.05 -5.97 9.56
C SER A 265 11.85 -5.53 8.72
N ASN A 266 12.12 -4.82 7.62
CA ASN A 266 11.16 -4.53 6.56
C ASN A 266 11.50 -5.26 5.24
N ALA A 267 12.31 -6.31 5.32
CA ALA A 267 12.70 -7.14 4.16
C ALA A 267 11.62 -8.13 3.70
N GLY A 268 10.45 -8.07 4.31
CA GLY A 268 9.35 -9.00 4.10
C GLY A 268 9.46 -10.26 4.96
N ILE A 269 8.30 -10.82 5.33
CA ILE A 269 8.21 -11.95 6.27
C ILE A 269 8.94 -13.21 5.74
N MET A 270 8.82 -13.47 4.42
CA MET A 270 9.49 -14.64 3.80
C MET A 270 11.01 -14.51 3.88
N THR A 271 11.57 -13.36 3.56
CA THR A 271 13.02 -13.10 3.65
C THR A 271 13.47 -13.14 5.10
N THR A 272 12.75 -12.50 5.99
CA THR A 272 13.10 -12.44 7.41
C THR A 272 13.15 -13.83 8.04
N TYR A 273 12.13 -14.67 7.83
CA TYR A 273 12.03 -15.98 8.48
C TYR A 273 12.86 -17.08 7.79
N ASN A 274 13.05 -17.00 6.47
CA ASN A 274 13.77 -18.04 5.76
C ASN A 274 15.27 -17.75 5.56
N LYS A 275 15.69 -16.48 5.66
CA LYS A 275 17.07 -16.09 5.34
C LYS A 275 17.78 -15.35 6.46
N LEU A 276 17.09 -14.42 7.16
CA LEU A 276 17.76 -13.52 8.08
C LEU A 276 17.80 -14.05 9.52
N LEU A 277 16.82 -14.83 9.95
CA LEU A 277 16.79 -15.39 11.30
C LEU A 277 17.50 -16.75 11.35
N PRO A 278 18.27 -17.03 12.43
CA PRO A 278 18.88 -18.34 12.68
C PRO A 278 17.82 -19.46 12.72
N GLU A 279 18.14 -20.64 12.20
CA GLU A 279 17.19 -21.73 12.06
C GLU A 279 16.61 -22.23 13.40
N ASN A 280 17.43 -22.25 14.45
CA ASN A 280 17.00 -22.61 15.81
C ASN A 280 15.93 -21.66 16.35
N ILE A 281 16.00 -20.36 16.04
CA ILE A 281 14.98 -19.36 16.41
C ILE A 281 13.71 -19.59 15.62
N VAL A 282 13.83 -19.80 14.31
CA VAL A 282 12.70 -20.08 13.43
C VAL A 282 11.96 -21.35 13.85
N ALA A 283 12.67 -22.40 14.20
CA ALA A 283 12.10 -23.64 14.72
C ALA A 283 11.42 -23.46 16.08
N LYS A 284 12.13 -22.85 17.04
CA LYS A 284 11.62 -22.58 18.40
C LYS A 284 10.29 -21.85 18.40
N HIS A 285 10.11 -20.86 17.54
CA HIS A 285 8.92 -20.04 17.45
C HIS A 285 7.91 -20.50 16.36
N GLN A 286 8.14 -21.67 15.75
CA GLN A 286 7.29 -22.28 14.71
C GLN A 286 6.96 -21.31 13.55
N LEU A 287 7.91 -20.45 13.17
CA LEU A 287 7.68 -19.39 12.18
C LEU A 287 7.41 -19.94 10.78
N LYS A 288 8.04 -21.07 10.40
CA LYS A 288 7.78 -21.74 9.11
C LYS A 288 6.32 -22.22 8.99
N ALA A 289 5.72 -22.69 10.08
CA ALA A 289 4.32 -23.11 10.07
C ALA A 289 3.35 -21.95 9.83
N GLN A 290 3.70 -20.74 10.27
CA GLN A 290 2.95 -19.54 9.97
C GLN A 290 3.04 -19.17 8.49
N LEU A 291 4.21 -19.33 7.86
CA LEU A 291 4.40 -19.05 6.43
C LEU A 291 3.60 -20.00 5.52
N GLN A 292 3.39 -21.24 5.92
CA GLN A 292 2.61 -22.21 5.14
C GLN A 292 1.14 -21.78 4.94
N LYS A 293 0.62 -20.91 5.82
CA LYS A 293 -0.74 -20.36 5.72
C LYS A 293 -0.83 -19.17 4.74
N VAL A 294 0.31 -18.62 4.33
CA VAL A 294 0.35 -17.45 3.44
C VAL A 294 0.31 -17.92 1.99
N LYS A 295 -0.76 -17.61 1.30
CA LYS A 295 -0.87 -17.85 -0.15
C LYS A 295 -0.05 -16.80 -0.92
N ARG A 296 0.52 -17.20 -2.03
CA ARG A 296 1.21 -16.28 -2.95
C ARG A 296 0.18 -15.37 -3.62
N SER A 297 0.54 -14.10 -3.78
CA SER A 297 -0.21 -13.15 -4.62
C SER A 297 0.12 -13.35 -6.09
N VAL A 298 -0.50 -12.54 -6.96
CA VAL A 298 -0.22 -12.51 -8.40
C VAL A 298 1.15 -11.89 -8.67
N ALA A 299 1.73 -12.24 -9.82
CA ALA A 299 2.90 -11.55 -10.36
C ALA A 299 2.45 -10.51 -11.38
N HIS A 300 3.28 -9.49 -11.58
CA HIS A 300 3.06 -8.43 -12.57
C HIS A 300 4.16 -8.46 -13.63
N VAL A 301 3.78 -8.14 -14.86
CA VAL A 301 4.72 -7.83 -15.93
C VAL A 301 4.54 -6.35 -16.28
N SER A 302 5.63 -5.59 -16.21
CA SER A 302 5.60 -4.15 -16.51
C SER A 302 6.24 -3.90 -17.88
N LEU A 303 5.54 -3.15 -18.72
CA LEU A 303 6.06 -2.62 -19.98
C LEU A 303 6.30 -1.13 -19.83
N TYR A 304 7.53 -0.70 -20.00
CA TYR A 304 7.93 0.71 -19.95
C TYR A 304 8.09 1.24 -21.36
N VAL A 305 7.33 2.27 -21.71
CA VAL A 305 7.29 2.84 -23.06
C VAL A 305 7.85 4.26 -23.04
N GLY A 306 8.82 4.55 -23.87
CA GLY A 306 9.30 5.89 -24.18
C GLY A 306 8.58 6.42 -25.41
N LEU A 307 8.07 7.62 -25.33
CA LEU A 307 7.37 8.28 -26.44
C LEU A 307 8.23 9.45 -26.94
N GLU A 308 8.25 9.67 -28.25
CA GLU A 308 8.98 10.78 -28.86
C GLU A 308 8.24 12.11 -28.70
N GLU A 309 6.89 12.05 -28.68
CA GLU A 309 6.02 13.20 -28.52
C GLU A 309 5.64 13.45 -27.08
N SER A 310 5.30 14.70 -26.74
CA SER A 310 4.81 15.04 -25.42
C SER A 310 3.43 14.45 -25.13
N PRO A 311 3.08 14.15 -23.86
CA PRO A 311 1.74 13.69 -23.50
C PRO A 311 0.62 14.62 -23.99
N LYS A 312 0.90 15.93 -24.05
CA LYS A 312 -0.05 16.93 -24.57
C LYS A 312 -0.28 16.78 -26.08
N ALA A 313 0.77 16.58 -26.85
CA ALA A 313 0.67 16.38 -28.30
C ALA A 313 -0.09 15.10 -28.65
N LEU A 314 0.08 14.06 -27.84
CA LEU A 314 -0.60 12.77 -27.98
C LEU A 314 -1.99 12.74 -27.31
N ASN A 315 -2.45 13.85 -26.75
CA ASN A 315 -3.72 13.91 -25.98
C ASN A 315 -3.85 12.82 -24.90
N LEU A 316 -2.72 12.45 -24.27
CA LEU A 316 -2.73 11.45 -23.21
C LEU A 316 -3.31 12.04 -21.93
N PRO A 317 -4.36 11.44 -21.34
CA PRO A 317 -4.92 11.88 -20.07
C PRO A 317 -3.97 11.50 -18.92
N LYS A 318 -4.16 12.15 -17.77
CA LYS A 318 -3.48 11.77 -16.51
C LYS A 318 -4.19 10.61 -15.79
N THR A 319 -5.33 10.17 -16.31
CA THR A 319 -6.19 9.11 -15.78
C THR A 319 -5.51 7.76 -15.93
N ASN A 320 -5.57 6.90 -14.92
CA ASN A 320 -5.20 5.50 -15.07
C ASN A 320 -6.28 4.73 -15.82
N HIS A 321 -5.86 3.83 -16.69
CA HIS A 321 -6.75 2.98 -17.48
C HIS A 321 -6.61 1.53 -17.02
N TRP A 322 -7.75 0.91 -16.71
CA TRP A 322 -7.88 -0.48 -16.31
C TRP A 322 -8.61 -1.25 -17.40
N PHE A 323 -7.90 -2.07 -18.15
CA PHE A 323 -8.47 -2.82 -19.27
C PHE A 323 -8.83 -4.24 -18.85
N TYR A 324 -10.06 -4.63 -19.08
CA TYR A 324 -10.57 -5.96 -18.82
C TYR A 324 -11.26 -6.54 -20.05
N PRO A 325 -11.14 -7.86 -20.29
CA PRO A 325 -11.89 -8.51 -21.35
C PRO A 325 -13.39 -8.40 -21.07
N LYS A 326 -14.18 -8.53 -22.13
CA LYS A 326 -15.63 -8.49 -22.04
C LYS A 326 -16.17 -9.72 -21.32
N ASP A 327 -15.55 -10.89 -21.52
CA ASP A 327 -15.92 -12.20 -21.01
C ASP A 327 -15.10 -12.62 -19.80
#